data_b762682c905983e7f79490698f2d6ae4
#
_entry.id   b762682c905983e7f79490698f2d6ae4
#
_cell.length_a   1.000
_cell.length_b   1.000
_cell.length_c   1.000
_cell.angle_alpha   90.00
_cell.angle_beta   90.00
_cell.angle_gamma   90.00
#
_symmetry.space_group_name_H-M   'P 1'
#
loop_
_entity.id
_entity.type
_entity.pdbx_description
1 polymer ?
#
loop_
_entity_poly.entity_id
_entity_poly.type
_entity_poly.pdbx_seq_one_letter_code
_entity_poly.pdbx_strand_id
1 'polypeptide(L)'
;LNDDLRLALRLADSADAITMEHFRSATLAVRAKADATPVSEADEAVERIIRETLARERPDDGVVGEELGADARGSRRWIIDPIDATSNYIRAIPVFATLIALEHEVGVVSAPALGRRWWASRGDGAFCNGNRIRVSPIASLDDAHLLYDSVKDFDPFGTSERFLALARRTKRTRAFGDFWSHMLVAEGAAEIAIEPSVALWDLAALQVIVEEAGGRFTDLHGDARADGGSAISSNGLLHDAALEAFR
;
A
#
# COMPACT_ATOMS: atom_id res chain seq x y z
N LEU A 1 -14.31 16.92 1.35
CA LEU A 1 -14.23 15.46 1.12
C LEU A 1 -15.41 15.03 0.26
N ASN A 2 -15.16 14.29 -0.83
CA ASN A 2 -16.24 13.71 -1.63
C ASN A 2 -16.91 12.52 -0.88
N ASP A 3 -18.06 12.04 -1.37
CA ASP A 3 -18.84 11.01 -0.69
C ASP A 3 -18.13 9.66 -0.63
N ASP A 4 -17.34 9.30 -1.65
CA ASP A 4 -16.60 8.05 -1.70
C ASP A 4 -15.43 8.05 -0.71
N LEU A 5 -14.70 9.16 -0.60
CA LEU A 5 -13.65 9.29 0.42
C LEU A 5 -14.25 9.25 1.85
N ARG A 6 -15.41 9.88 2.07
CA ARG A 6 -16.10 9.78 3.37
C ARG A 6 -16.48 8.34 3.70
N LEU A 7 -16.96 7.60 2.71
CA LEU A 7 -17.25 6.18 2.87
C LEU A 7 -15.98 5.38 3.18
N ALA A 8 -14.91 5.54 2.38
CA ALA A 8 -13.64 4.85 2.60
C ALA A 8 -13.07 5.09 4.01
N LEU A 9 -13.16 6.32 4.52
CA LEU A 9 -12.72 6.64 5.89
C LEU A 9 -13.57 5.94 6.96
N ARG A 10 -14.90 5.82 6.78
CA ARG A 10 -15.77 5.06 7.71
C ARG A 10 -15.47 3.55 7.64
N LEU A 11 -15.20 3.03 6.46
CA LEU A 11 -14.75 1.63 6.29
C LEU A 11 -13.45 1.38 7.05
N ALA A 12 -12.49 2.31 6.95
CA ALA A 12 -11.24 2.25 7.70
C ALA A 12 -11.47 2.32 9.23
N ASP A 13 -12.42 3.13 9.72
CA ASP A 13 -12.79 3.16 11.15
C ASP A 13 -13.30 1.78 11.63
N SER A 14 -14.10 1.12 10.81
CA SER A 14 -14.62 -0.21 11.13
C SER A 14 -13.51 -1.27 11.10
N ALA A 15 -12.60 -1.19 10.15
CA ALA A 15 -11.42 -2.06 10.05
C ALA A 15 -10.49 -1.89 11.24
N ASP A 16 -10.17 -0.64 11.62
CA ASP A 16 -9.32 -0.33 12.77
C ASP A 16 -9.86 -0.92 14.07
N ALA A 17 -11.18 -0.87 14.29
CA ALA A 17 -11.80 -1.45 15.47
C ALA A 17 -11.54 -2.97 15.57
N ILE A 18 -11.71 -3.69 14.44
CA ILE A 18 -11.50 -5.15 14.38
C ILE A 18 -10.01 -5.47 14.51
N THR A 19 -9.16 -4.80 13.72
CA THR A 19 -7.72 -5.10 13.74
C THR A 19 -7.10 -4.83 15.10
N MET A 20 -7.50 -3.76 15.79
CA MET A 20 -6.97 -3.44 17.12
C MET A 20 -7.53 -4.33 18.23
N GLU A 21 -8.76 -4.86 18.10
CA GLU A 21 -9.31 -5.85 19.03
C GLU A 21 -8.50 -7.15 19.01
N HIS A 22 -8.08 -7.59 17.81
CA HIS A 22 -7.33 -8.84 17.62
C HIS A 22 -5.82 -8.66 17.73
N PHE A 23 -5.28 -7.44 17.57
CA PHE A 23 -3.84 -7.19 17.62
C PHE A 23 -3.25 -7.56 18.98
N ARG A 24 -2.21 -8.42 18.97
CA ARG A 24 -1.59 -9.00 20.17
C ARG A 24 -2.50 -9.94 20.97
N SER A 25 -3.61 -10.39 20.40
CA SER A 25 -4.45 -11.38 21.06
C SER A 25 -3.73 -12.73 21.13
N ALA A 26 -3.71 -13.32 22.31
CA ALA A 26 -3.15 -14.67 22.52
C ALA A 26 -3.99 -15.78 21.86
N THR A 27 -5.21 -15.47 21.46
CA THR A 27 -6.18 -16.41 20.84
C THR A 27 -6.38 -16.16 19.36
N LEU A 28 -5.59 -15.29 18.72
CA LEU A 28 -5.70 -15.00 17.30
C LEU A 28 -5.53 -16.29 16.48
N ALA A 29 -6.57 -16.69 15.76
CA ALA A 29 -6.51 -17.84 14.87
C ALA A 29 -5.78 -17.44 13.57
N VAL A 30 -4.70 -18.17 13.25
CA VAL A 30 -3.89 -17.95 12.05
C VAL A 30 -3.87 -19.23 11.23
N ARG A 31 -4.03 -19.10 9.90
CA ARG A 31 -3.94 -20.20 8.93
C ARG A 31 -2.90 -19.87 7.87
N ALA A 32 -2.39 -20.84 7.14
CA ALA A 32 -1.60 -20.65 5.94
C ALA A 32 -2.53 -20.73 4.72
N LYS A 33 -2.40 -19.78 3.78
CA LYS A 33 -3.03 -19.85 2.46
C LYS A 33 -2.35 -20.91 1.58
N ALA A 34 -2.89 -21.16 0.38
CA ALA A 34 -2.34 -22.14 -0.56
C ALA A 34 -0.92 -21.79 -1.03
N ASP A 35 -0.58 -20.52 -1.07
CA ASP A 35 0.75 -19.97 -1.40
C ASP A 35 1.71 -19.88 -0.19
N ALA A 36 1.29 -20.43 0.96
CA ALA A 36 1.99 -20.42 2.24
C ALA A 36 2.07 -19.04 2.94
N THR A 37 1.41 -18.01 2.42
CA THR A 37 1.25 -16.74 3.15
C THR A 37 0.28 -16.88 4.32
N PRO A 38 0.46 -16.16 5.42
CA PRO A 38 -0.44 -16.23 6.56
C PRO A 38 -1.73 -15.44 6.31
N VAL A 39 -2.82 -15.90 6.90
CA VAL A 39 -4.08 -15.17 7.04
C VAL A 39 -4.61 -15.38 8.46
N SER A 40 -5.14 -14.33 9.07
CA SER A 40 -5.78 -14.41 10.37
C SER A 40 -7.31 -14.27 10.26
N GLU A 41 -8.01 -14.63 11.33
CA GLU A 41 -9.46 -14.40 11.42
C GLU A 41 -9.82 -12.91 11.35
N ALA A 42 -8.89 -12.02 11.71
CA ALA A 42 -9.08 -10.58 11.62
C ALA A 42 -9.12 -10.10 10.16
N ASP A 43 -8.26 -10.64 9.28
CA ASP A 43 -8.26 -10.33 7.83
C ASP A 43 -9.65 -10.60 7.23
N GLU A 44 -10.17 -11.82 7.44
CA GLU A 44 -11.49 -12.21 6.94
C GLU A 44 -12.63 -11.38 7.53
N ALA A 45 -12.54 -11.03 8.83
CA ALA A 45 -13.56 -10.23 9.49
C ALA A 45 -13.59 -8.80 8.95
N VAL A 46 -12.43 -8.19 8.73
CA VAL A 46 -12.29 -6.86 8.14
C VAL A 46 -12.85 -6.84 6.72
N GLU A 47 -12.44 -7.77 5.87
CA GLU A 47 -12.94 -7.79 4.49
C GLU A 47 -14.46 -8.00 4.42
N ARG A 48 -15.00 -8.86 5.28
CA ARG A 48 -16.44 -9.13 5.34
C ARG A 48 -17.23 -7.87 5.72
N ILE A 49 -16.87 -7.14 6.77
CA ILE A 49 -17.61 -5.94 7.20
C ILE A 49 -17.55 -4.83 6.14
N ILE A 50 -16.40 -4.68 5.46
CA ILE A 50 -16.26 -3.74 4.37
C ILE A 50 -17.19 -4.11 3.21
N ARG A 51 -17.19 -5.37 2.77
CA ARG A 51 -18.06 -5.87 1.69
C ARG A 51 -19.54 -5.72 2.02
N GLU A 52 -19.96 -6.04 3.24
CA GLU A 52 -21.34 -5.88 3.69
C GLU A 52 -21.78 -4.41 3.65
N THR A 53 -20.90 -3.50 4.02
CA THR A 53 -21.18 -2.06 3.98
C THR A 53 -21.24 -1.55 2.54
N LEU A 54 -20.29 -1.96 1.68
CA LEU A 54 -20.31 -1.61 0.26
C LEU A 54 -21.55 -2.16 -0.45
N ALA A 55 -21.98 -3.38 -0.15
CA ALA A 55 -23.21 -3.96 -0.73
C ALA A 55 -24.47 -3.15 -0.40
N ARG A 56 -24.50 -2.45 0.74
CA ARG A 56 -25.62 -1.58 1.10
C ARG A 56 -25.51 -0.18 0.51
N GLU A 57 -24.32 0.42 0.51
CA GLU A 57 -24.12 1.83 0.17
C GLU A 57 -23.69 2.05 -1.28
N ARG A 58 -23.11 1.02 -1.92
CA ARG A 58 -22.62 1.02 -3.31
C ARG A 58 -22.96 -0.30 -4.02
N PRO A 59 -24.27 -0.67 -4.12
CA PRO A 59 -24.68 -1.98 -4.61
C PRO A 59 -24.28 -2.27 -6.06
N ASP A 60 -24.01 -1.23 -6.85
CA ASP A 60 -23.63 -1.33 -8.26
C ASP A 60 -22.10 -1.36 -8.48
N ASP A 61 -21.30 -1.13 -7.42
CA ASP A 61 -19.84 -1.17 -7.51
C ASP A 61 -19.32 -2.61 -7.31
N GLY A 62 -18.26 -2.97 -8.05
CA GLY A 62 -17.53 -4.22 -7.84
C GLY A 62 -16.60 -4.13 -6.63
N VAL A 63 -16.21 -5.29 -6.12
CA VAL A 63 -15.24 -5.39 -5.00
C VAL A 63 -14.19 -6.44 -5.33
N VAL A 64 -12.94 -6.09 -5.20
CA VAL A 64 -11.78 -6.97 -5.27
C VAL A 64 -11.09 -6.95 -3.92
N GLY A 65 -11.00 -8.09 -3.28
CA GLY A 65 -10.31 -8.21 -1.98
C GLY A 65 -9.32 -9.36 -1.99
N GLU A 66 -8.37 -9.29 -1.12
CA GLU A 66 -7.32 -10.29 -0.98
C GLU A 66 -7.87 -11.65 -0.53
N GLU A 67 -8.80 -11.66 0.44
CA GLU A 67 -9.21 -12.90 1.12
C GLU A 67 -10.45 -13.56 0.50
N LEU A 68 -11.42 -12.75 0.06
CA LEU A 68 -12.71 -13.24 -0.43
C LEU A 68 -12.86 -13.10 -1.96
N GLY A 69 -11.78 -12.72 -2.65
CA GLY A 69 -11.71 -12.67 -4.10
C GLY A 69 -12.44 -11.50 -4.75
N ALA A 70 -12.78 -11.64 -6.03
CA ALA A 70 -13.38 -10.58 -6.83
C ALA A 70 -14.87 -10.80 -7.07
N ASP A 71 -15.64 -9.72 -6.94
CA ASP A 71 -17.02 -9.60 -7.37
C ASP A 71 -17.09 -8.50 -8.45
N ALA A 72 -17.23 -8.92 -9.69
CA ALA A 72 -17.18 -8.01 -10.84
C ALA A 72 -18.59 -7.47 -11.15
N ARG A 73 -19.00 -6.43 -10.44
CA ARG A 73 -20.20 -5.64 -10.72
C ARG A 73 -19.83 -4.25 -11.21
N GLY A 74 -20.61 -3.69 -12.13
CA GLY A 74 -20.43 -2.32 -12.60
C GLY A 74 -19.06 -2.00 -13.23
N SER A 75 -18.80 -0.70 -13.38
CA SER A 75 -17.54 -0.17 -13.95
C SER A 75 -16.58 0.39 -12.90
N ARG A 76 -17.04 0.55 -11.65
CA ARG A 76 -16.26 1.05 -10.52
C ARG A 76 -15.89 -0.12 -9.62
N ARG A 77 -14.67 -0.14 -9.11
CA ARG A 77 -14.18 -1.22 -8.26
C ARG A 77 -13.58 -0.68 -6.98
N TRP A 78 -14.03 -1.22 -5.86
CA TRP A 78 -13.37 -1.10 -4.58
C TRP A 78 -12.32 -2.21 -4.45
N ILE A 79 -11.11 -1.84 -4.06
CA ILE A 79 -9.98 -2.75 -3.92
C ILE A 79 -9.56 -2.69 -2.45
N ILE A 80 -9.45 -3.86 -1.82
CA ILE A 80 -9.31 -3.98 -0.37
C ILE A 80 -8.18 -4.95 -0.04
N ASP A 81 -7.23 -4.49 0.75
CA ASP A 81 -6.38 -5.33 1.57
C ASP A 81 -6.79 -5.14 3.04
N PRO A 82 -7.33 -6.17 3.67
CA PRO A 82 -7.77 -6.09 5.07
C PRO A 82 -6.65 -5.77 6.05
N ILE A 83 -5.51 -6.46 5.90
CA ILE A 83 -4.33 -6.28 6.76
C ILE A 83 -3.06 -6.46 5.92
N ASP A 84 -2.62 -5.41 5.25
CA ASP A 84 -1.30 -5.37 4.65
C ASP A 84 -0.22 -5.55 5.72
N ALA A 85 0.84 -6.30 5.40
CA ALA A 85 1.84 -6.78 6.35
C ALA A 85 1.28 -7.77 7.41
N THR A 86 0.47 -8.76 7.01
CA THR A 86 -0.08 -9.80 7.90
C THR A 86 1.01 -10.50 8.69
N SER A 87 2.20 -10.72 8.12
CA SER A 87 3.36 -11.29 8.81
C SER A 87 3.82 -10.47 10.02
N ASN A 88 3.75 -9.14 9.92
CA ASN A 88 4.02 -8.24 11.05
C ASN A 88 2.90 -8.33 12.09
N TYR A 89 1.65 -8.30 11.62
CA TYR A 89 0.47 -8.33 12.47
C TYR A 89 0.48 -9.55 13.41
N ILE A 90 0.67 -10.76 12.89
CA ILE A 90 0.71 -12.00 13.69
C ILE A 90 1.92 -12.09 14.64
N ARG A 91 2.99 -11.33 14.36
CA ARG A 91 4.17 -11.21 15.22
C ARG A 91 4.08 -10.08 16.23
N ALA A 92 2.92 -9.42 16.32
CA ALA A 92 2.70 -8.27 17.19
C ALA A 92 3.63 -7.05 16.89
N ILE A 93 4.15 -6.95 15.65
CA ILE A 93 4.87 -5.80 15.15
C ILE A 93 3.83 -4.76 14.73
N PRO A 94 3.91 -3.49 15.20
CA PRO A 94 2.85 -2.50 15.01
C PRO A 94 2.83 -1.86 13.60
N VAL A 95 3.53 -2.45 12.64
CA VAL A 95 3.60 -1.99 11.24
C VAL A 95 2.69 -2.89 10.40
N PHE A 96 1.44 -2.53 10.32
CA PHE A 96 0.39 -3.11 9.49
C PHE A 96 -0.67 -2.06 9.18
N ALA A 97 -1.43 -2.22 8.11
CA ALA A 97 -2.48 -1.30 7.72
C ALA A 97 -3.64 -1.99 7.01
N THR A 98 -4.82 -1.39 7.04
CA THR A 98 -5.90 -1.69 6.11
C THR A 98 -5.80 -0.74 4.92
N LEU A 99 -5.80 -1.30 3.70
CA LEU A 99 -5.76 -0.54 2.46
C LEU A 99 -7.12 -0.58 1.77
N ILE A 100 -7.67 0.58 1.44
CA ILE A 100 -8.96 0.71 0.77
C ILE A 100 -8.81 1.67 -0.39
N ALA A 101 -9.12 1.21 -1.61
CA ALA A 101 -9.17 2.07 -2.77
C ALA A 101 -10.53 2.01 -3.47
N LEU A 102 -11.02 3.13 -3.96
CA LEU A 102 -11.86 3.17 -5.14
C LEU A 102 -10.91 3.43 -6.31
N GLU A 103 -10.82 2.48 -7.22
CA GLU A 103 -9.77 2.39 -8.21
C GLU A 103 -9.56 3.72 -8.97
N HIS A 104 -8.33 4.21 -8.95
CA HIS A 104 -7.86 5.47 -9.53
C HIS A 104 -8.49 6.77 -8.94
N GLU A 105 -9.44 6.69 -8.02
CA GLU A 105 -10.20 7.84 -7.52
C GLU A 105 -9.90 8.18 -6.06
N VAL A 106 -9.86 7.16 -5.20
CA VAL A 106 -9.68 7.31 -3.75
C VAL A 106 -8.68 6.28 -3.23
N GLY A 107 -7.81 6.69 -2.34
CA GLY A 107 -6.93 5.80 -1.57
C GLY A 107 -6.99 6.14 -0.08
N VAL A 108 -7.13 5.12 0.77
CA VAL A 108 -7.03 5.22 2.22
C VAL A 108 -6.10 4.11 2.72
N VAL A 109 -5.14 4.47 3.56
CA VAL A 109 -4.25 3.57 4.30
C VAL A 109 -4.40 3.87 5.77
N SER A 110 -4.91 2.92 6.55
CA SER A 110 -5.09 3.10 7.99
C SER A 110 -4.21 2.15 8.78
N ALA A 111 -3.23 2.70 9.51
CA ALA A 111 -2.29 1.99 10.36
C ALA A 111 -2.52 2.37 11.83
N PRO A 112 -3.55 1.77 12.48
CA PRO A 112 -4.01 2.22 13.80
C PRO A 112 -2.97 2.01 14.90
N ALA A 113 -2.16 0.97 14.81
CA ALA A 113 -1.09 0.71 15.79
C ALA A 113 0.07 1.72 15.71
N LEU A 114 0.24 2.40 14.57
CA LEU A 114 1.16 3.53 14.40
C LEU A 114 0.48 4.87 14.72
N GLY A 115 -0.85 4.90 14.92
CA GLY A 115 -1.62 6.14 15.08
C GLY A 115 -1.59 7.00 13.81
N ARG A 116 -1.52 6.37 12.64
CA ARG A 116 -1.38 7.05 11.35
C ARG A 116 -2.47 6.59 10.37
N ARG A 117 -3.02 7.59 9.64
CA ARG A 117 -3.93 7.34 8.53
C ARG A 117 -3.62 8.29 7.40
N TRP A 118 -3.40 7.73 6.22
CA TRP A 118 -3.18 8.47 4.98
C TRP A 118 -4.41 8.34 4.08
N TRP A 119 -4.69 9.40 3.34
CA TRP A 119 -5.75 9.36 2.35
C TRP A 119 -5.51 10.37 1.24
N ALA A 120 -6.08 10.07 0.09
CA ALA A 120 -6.14 10.97 -1.04
C ALA A 120 -7.45 10.77 -1.82
N SER A 121 -7.85 11.79 -2.52
CA SER A 121 -8.86 11.74 -3.57
C SER A 121 -8.32 12.49 -4.77
N ARG A 122 -8.57 11.96 -5.97
CA ARG A 122 -8.03 12.53 -7.19
C ARG A 122 -8.37 14.01 -7.32
N GLY A 123 -7.31 14.83 -7.48
CA GLY A 123 -7.39 16.29 -7.60
C GLY A 123 -7.45 17.07 -6.29
N ASP A 124 -7.59 16.39 -5.13
CA ASP A 124 -7.70 17.06 -3.82
C ASP A 124 -6.36 17.10 -3.06
N GLY A 125 -5.37 16.29 -3.51
CA GLY A 125 -4.08 16.10 -2.85
C GLY A 125 -4.12 15.01 -1.79
N ALA A 126 -2.95 14.71 -1.22
CA ALA A 126 -2.76 13.69 -0.20
C ALA A 126 -2.62 14.28 1.21
N PHE A 127 -3.08 13.52 2.19
CA PHE A 127 -3.11 13.92 3.60
C PHE A 127 -2.65 12.77 4.51
N CYS A 128 -2.04 13.12 5.64
CA CYS A 128 -1.78 12.21 6.75
C CYS A 128 -2.29 12.84 8.05
N ASN A 129 -3.19 12.16 8.76
CA ASN A 129 -3.80 12.65 10.00
C ASN A 129 -4.33 14.10 9.88
N GLY A 130 -4.94 14.44 8.74
CA GLY A 130 -5.51 15.76 8.47
C GLY A 130 -4.51 16.81 7.96
N ASN A 131 -3.21 16.52 7.97
CA ASN A 131 -2.19 17.41 7.44
C ASN A 131 -1.88 17.06 5.99
N ARG A 132 -1.82 18.07 5.12
CA ARG A 132 -1.44 17.85 3.73
C ARG A 132 0.02 17.39 3.64
N ILE A 133 0.27 16.36 2.87
CA ILE A 133 1.62 15.80 2.64
C ILE A 133 2.08 16.04 1.21
N ARG A 134 3.39 15.99 0.99
CA ARG A 134 4.03 16.09 -0.32
C ARG A 134 5.33 15.32 -0.33
N VAL A 135 5.70 14.83 -1.50
CA VAL A 135 6.99 14.18 -1.74
C VAL A 135 8.17 15.14 -1.53
N SER A 136 9.36 14.58 -1.34
CA SER A 136 10.59 15.33 -1.09
C SER A 136 11.10 16.06 -2.35
N PRO A 137 11.84 17.18 -2.20
CA PRO A 137 12.46 17.88 -3.32
C PRO A 137 13.88 17.36 -3.66
N ILE A 138 14.36 16.27 -3.06
CA ILE A 138 15.71 15.73 -3.27
C ILE A 138 15.82 15.17 -4.70
N ALA A 139 16.84 15.63 -5.44
CA ALA A 139 17.03 15.32 -6.86
C ALA A 139 18.34 14.54 -7.14
N SER A 140 19.09 14.15 -6.10
CA SER A 140 20.31 13.35 -6.23
C SER A 140 20.17 12.02 -5.52
N LEU A 141 20.58 10.92 -6.18
CA LEU A 141 20.65 9.60 -5.54
C LEU A 141 21.58 9.59 -4.34
N ASP A 142 22.67 10.34 -4.38
CA ASP A 142 23.65 10.42 -3.27
C ASP A 142 23.03 11.00 -1.97
N ASP A 143 21.89 11.69 -2.07
CA ASP A 143 21.15 12.22 -0.94
C ASP A 143 19.87 11.44 -0.64
N ALA A 144 19.47 10.51 -1.52
CA ALA A 144 18.21 9.80 -1.45
C ALA A 144 18.19 8.66 -0.43
N HIS A 145 17.03 8.43 0.15
CA HIS A 145 16.70 7.21 0.88
C HIS A 145 15.92 6.26 -0.03
N LEU A 146 16.39 5.02 -0.16
CA LEU A 146 15.75 3.92 -0.88
C LEU A 146 15.12 2.95 0.10
N LEU A 147 13.85 2.67 -0.09
CA LEU A 147 13.06 1.75 0.74
C LEU A 147 12.67 0.50 -0.07
N TYR A 148 12.55 -0.62 0.63
CA TYR A 148 12.20 -1.93 0.06
C TYR A 148 11.72 -2.85 1.19
N ASP A 149 11.22 -4.03 0.88
CA ASP A 149 10.87 -5.03 1.90
C ASP A 149 12.06 -5.99 2.17
N SER A 150 12.40 -6.84 1.23
CA SER A 150 13.50 -7.79 1.39
C SER A 150 14.39 -7.84 0.13
N VAL A 151 15.70 -7.94 0.32
CA VAL A 151 16.64 -8.18 -0.80
C VAL A 151 16.31 -9.50 -1.53
N LYS A 152 15.79 -10.49 -0.79
CA LYS A 152 15.45 -11.80 -1.35
C LYS A 152 14.30 -11.76 -2.36
N ASP A 153 13.45 -10.75 -2.29
CA ASP A 153 12.30 -10.61 -3.19
C ASP A 153 12.72 -10.33 -4.64
N PHE A 154 13.94 -9.85 -4.82
CA PHE A 154 14.53 -9.61 -6.13
C PHE A 154 15.16 -10.85 -6.78
N ASP A 155 15.45 -11.91 -5.98
CA ASP A 155 16.12 -13.12 -6.47
C ASP A 155 15.32 -13.89 -7.52
N PRO A 156 13.99 -14.10 -7.37
CA PRO A 156 13.19 -14.83 -8.36
C PRO A 156 13.17 -14.18 -9.74
N PHE A 157 13.39 -12.86 -9.81
CA PHE A 157 13.40 -12.08 -11.05
C PHE A 157 14.81 -11.89 -11.63
N GLY A 158 15.85 -12.37 -10.96
CA GLY A 158 17.24 -12.17 -11.35
C GLY A 158 17.70 -10.71 -11.31
N THR A 159 17.06 -9.88 -10.49
CA THR A 159 17.28 -8.43 -10.40
C THR A 159 18.03 -7.98 -9.15
N SER A 160 18.45 -8.90 -8.27
CA SER A 160 19.11 -8.61 -7.00
C SER A 160 20.37 -7.76 -7.17
N GLU A 161 21.26 -8.09 -8.14
CA GLU A 161 22.46 -7.31 -8.38
C GLU A 161 22.16 -5.89 -8.90
N ARG A 162 21.11 -5.74 -9.70
CA ARG A 162 20.64 -4.43 -10.19
C ARG A 162 20.11 -3.58 -9.02
N PHE A 163 19.29 -4.17 -8.17
CA PHE A 163 18.82 -3.53 -6.93
C PHE A 163 20.00 -3.11 -6.04
N LEU A 164 20.97 -4.01 -5.79
CA LEU A 164 22.12 -3.70 -4.96
C LEU A 164 23.01 -2.61 -5.58
N ALA A 165 23.13 -2.55 -6.90
CA ALA A 165 23.83 -1.47 -7.60
C ALA A 165 23.15 -0.12 -7.38
N LEU A 166 21.81 -0.05 -7.48
CA LEU A 166 21.05 1.16 -7.15
C LEU A 166 21.22 1.53 -5.68
N ALA A 167 21.08 0.56 -4.78
CA ALA A 167 21.19 0.76 -3.34
C ALA A 167 22.54 1.37 -2.91
N ARG A 168 23.63 0.96 -3.55
CA ARG A 168 24.99 1.51 -3.32
C ARG A 168 25.14 2.96 -3.78
N ARG A 169 24.26 3.44 -4.67
CA ARG A 169 24.27 4.83 -5.17
C ARG A 169 23.40 5.75 -4.32
N THR A 170 22.64 5.21 -3.35
CA THR A 170 21.80 6.01 -2.48
C THR A 170 22.47 6.29 -1.15
N LYS A 171 22.11 7.41 -0.50
CA LYS A 171 22.65 7.81 0.81
C LYS A 171 22.33 6.76 1.88
N ARG A 172 21.16 6.16 1.82
CA ARG A 172 20.69 5.22 2.83
C ARG A 172 19.60 4.29 2.29
N THR A 173 19.61 3.06 2.77
CA THR A 173 18.55 2.11 2.52
C THR A 173 17.84 1.70 3.81
N ARG A 174 16.55 1.36 3.72
CA ARG A 174 15.76 0.81 4.82
C ARG A 174 14.81 -0.26 4.28
N ALA A 175 14.75 -1.40 4.95
CA ALA A 175 13.78 -2.47 4.72
C ALA A 175 12.59 -2.25 5.66
N PHE A 176 11.75 -1.26 5.35
CA PHE A 176 10.50 -1.05 6.10
C PHE A 176 9.37 -1.89 5.54
N GLY A 177 9.36 -2.09 4.21
CA GLY A 177 8.43 -2.94 3.51
C GLY A 177 7.01 -2.41 3.43
N ASP A 178 6.21 -3.17 2.70
CA ASP A 178 4.76 -3.06 2.63
C ASP A 178 4.29 -1.60 2.38
N PHE A 179 3.07 -1.27 2.77
CA PHE A 179 2.48 0.08 2.64
C PHE A 179 3.39 1.21 3.15
N TRP A 180 4.15 0.94 4.22
CA TRP A 180 4.84 2.02 4.93
C TRP A 180 5.96 2.62 4.10
N SER A 181 6.67 1.82 3.32
CA SER A 181 7.69 2.31 2.39
C SER A 181 7.12 3.37 1.43
N HIS A 182 5.97 3.10 0.83
CA HIS A 182 5.31 4.00 -0.10
C HIS A 182 4.74 5.25 0.59
N MET A 183 4.19 5.09 1.79
CA MET A 183 3.67 6.22 2.57
C MET A 183 4.78 7.18 3.03
N LEU A 184 5.97 6.67 3.35
CA LEU A 184 7.14 7.51 3.65
C LEU A 184 7.62 8.29 2.41
N VAL A 185 7.49 7.74 1.21
CA VAL A 185 7.74 8.49 -0.04
C VAL A 185 6.70 9.60 -0.21
N ALA A 186 5.41 9.29 -0.03
CA ALA A 186 4.33 10.27 -0.14
C ALA A 186 4.47 11.44 0.86
N GLU A 187 5.05 11.18 2.04
CA GLU A 187 5.33 12.20 3.07
C GLU A 187 6.61 13.01 2.83
N GLY A 188 7.44 12.60 1.85
CA GLY A 188 8.74 13.21 1.60
C GLY A 188 9.83 12.82 2.62
N ALA A 189 9.62 11.73 3.36
CA ALA A 189 10.59 11.19 4.31
C ALA A 189 11.59 10.22 3.64
N ALA A 190 11.27 9.76 2.44
CA ALA A 190 12.12 8.97 1.55
C ALA A 190 11.85 9.35 0.09
N GLU A 191 12.73 8.95 -0.82
CA GLU A 191 12.67 9.34 -2.23
C GLU A 191 12.21 8.22 -3.14
N ILE A 192 12.49 6.97 -2.79
CA ILE A 192 12.22 5.81 -3.63
C ILE A 192 11.76 4.65 -2.75
N ALA A 193 10.70 3.96 -3.14
CA ALA A 193 10.30 2.66 -2.62
C ALA A 193 10.13 1.68 -3.79
N ILE A 194 10.65 0.45 -3.65
CA ILE A 194 10.64 -0.56 -4.71
C ILE A 194 10.20 -1.90 -4.16
N GLU A 195 9.23 -2.51 -4.84
CA GLU A 195 8.75 -3.85 -4.58
C GLU A 195 8.66 -4.64 -5.89
N PRO A 196 9.41 -5.75 -6.03
CA PRO A 196 9.47 -6.51 -7.27
C PRO A 196 8.31 -7.49 -7.45
N SER A 197 7.55 -7.78 -6.38
CA SER A 197 6.43 -8.71 -6.41
C SER A 197 5.37 -8.29 -5.41
N VAL A 198 4.23 -7.82 -5.91
CA VAL A 198 3.10 -7.31 -5.12
C VAL A 198 1.79 -7.51 -5.86
N ALA A 199 0.69 -7.59 -5.14
CA ALA A 199 -0.63 -7.72 -5.73
C ALA A 199 -1.33 -6.35 -5.92
N LEU A 200 -2.46 -6.36 -6.62
CA LEU A 200 -3.26 -5.16 -6.87
C LEU A 200 -3.76 -4.52 -5.57
N TRP A 201 -4.19 -5.31 -4.59
CA TRP A 201 -4.75 -4.81 -3.33
C TRP A 201 -3.70 -4.14 -2.46
N ASP A 202 -2.43 -4.55 -2.53
CA ASP A 202 -1.31 -3.91 -1.84
C ASP A 202 -1.02 -2.51 -2.39
N LEU A 203 -1.36 -2.25 -3.66
CA LEU A 203 -0.88 -1.08 -4.39
C LEU A 203 -1.94 -0.03 -4.72
N ALA A 204 -3.19 -0.43 -4.92
CA ALA A 204 -4.23 0.46 -5.47
C ALA A 204 -4.43 1.74 -4.63
N ALA A 205 -4.46 1.62 -3.30
CA ALA A 205 -4.57 2.78 -2.41
C ALA A 205 -3.29 3.63 -2.40
N LEU A 206 -2.13 2.97 -2.43
CA LEU A 206 -0.81 3.60 -2.39
C LEU A 206 -0.57 4.46 -3.62
N GLN A 207 -0.94 3.94 -4.82
CA GLN A 207 -0.81 4.69 -6.07
C GLN A 207 -1.51 6.04 -6.00
N VAL A 208 -2.79 6.06 -5.60
CA VAL A 208 -3.56 7.31 -5.51
C VAL A 208 -2.90 8.29 -4.53
N ILE A 209 -2.46 7.81 -3.37
CA ILE A 209 -1.85 8.68 -2.34
C ILE A 209 -0.50 9.23 -2.80
N VAL A 210 0.35 8.41 -3.40
CA VAL A 210 1.68 8.85 -3.90
C VAL A 210 1.53 9.86 -5.03
N GLU A 211 0.64 9.62 -6.01
CA GLU A 211 0.38 10.52 -7.12
C GLU A 211 -0.18 11.86 -6.63
N GLU A 212 -1.15 11.85 -5.71
CA GLU A 212 -1.75 13.05 -5.13
C GLU A 212 -0.81 13.82 -4.18
N ALA A 213 0.23 13.15 -3.66
CA ALA A 213 1.34 13.82 -2.95
C ALA A 213 2.34 14.51 -3.89
N GLY A 214 2.16 14.35 -5.21
CA GLY A 214 3.04 14.88 -6.25
C GLY A 214 4.20 13.95 -6.63
N GLY A 215 4.15 12.69 -6.20
CA GLY A 215 5.09 11.64 -6.57
C GLY A 215 4.75 10.99 -7.92
N ARG A 216 5.53 9.98 -8.27
CA ARG A 216 5.29 9.14 -9.43
C ARG A 216 5.25 7.68 -9.00
N PHE A 217 4.28 6.94 -9.56
CA PHE A 217 4.05 5.53 -9.31
C PHE A 217 4.01 4.77 -10.64
N THR A 218 4.78 3.67 -10.76
CA THR A 218 4.74 2.76 -11.90
C THR A 218 5.07 1.33 -11.45
N ASP A 219 4.81 0.36 -12.33
CA ASP A 219 5.47 -0.95 -12.23
C ASP A 219 6.97 -0.85 -12.61
N LEU A 220 7.71 -1.96 -12.53
CA LEU A 220 9.13 -2.03 -12.92
C LEU A 220 9.37 -1.90 -14.43
N HIS A 221 8.33 -1.97 -15.26
CA HIS A 221 8.40 -1.70 -16.71
C HIS A 221 8.22 -0.21 -17.05
N GLY A 222 7.74 0.57 -16.07
CA GLY A 222 7.49 2.00 -16.21
C GLY A 222 6.04 2.35 -16.57
N ASP A 223 5.14 1.37 -16.55
CA ASP A 223 3.72 1.58 -16.78
C ASP A 223 3.04 2.09 -15.50
N ALA A 224 2.26 3.19 -15.63
CA ALA A 224 1.53 3.80 -14.51
C ALA A 224 0.30 2.97 -14.15
N ARG A 225 0.49 1.90 -13.36
CA ARG A 225 -0.54 0.94 -12.98
C ARG A 225 -0.25 0.27 -11.65
N ALA A 226 -1.28 -0.14 -10.91
CA ALA A 226 -1.18 -0.90 -9.67
C ALA A 226 -1.26 -2.43 -9.89
N ASP A 227 -1.77 -2.88 -11.03
CA ASP A 227 -1.97 -4.30 -11.35
C ASP A 227 -0.83 -4.92 -12.18
N GLY A 228 0.35 -4.26 -12.20
CA GLY A 228 1.53 -4.70 -12.94
C GLY A 228 2.38 -5.77 -12.22
N GLY A 229 2.02 -6.16 -11.00
CA GLY A 229 2.73 -7.19 -10.21
C GLY A 229 4.03 -6.72 -9.57
N SER A 230 4.39 -5.46 -9.70
CA SER A 230 5.56 -4.81 -9.09
C SER A 230 5.31 -3.32 -8.92
N ALA A 231 6.12 -2.62 -8.12
CA ALA A 231 5.96 -1.19 -7.91
C ALA A 231 7.27 -0.43 -7.71
N ILE A 232 7.31 0.79 -8.27
CA ILE A 232 8.22 1.86 -7.88
C ILE A 232 7.38 3.08 -7.52
N SER A 233 7.46 3.51 -6.27
CA SER A 233 7.03 4.85 -5.85
C SER A 233 8.24 5.75 -5.74
N SER A 234 8.11 6.99 -6.18
CA SER A 234 9.19 7.96 -5.99
C SER A 234 8.67 9.39 -5.83
N ASN A 235 9.59 10.30 -5.47
CA ASN A 235 9.31 11.73 -5.47
C ASN A 235 9.19 12.36 -6.88
N GLY A 236 9.16 11.55 -7.94
CA GLY A 236 9.10 11.98 -9.33
C GLY A 236 10.46 12.38 -9.92
N LEU A 237 11.30 13.06 -9.15
CA LEU A 237 12.62 13.55 -9.61
C LEU A 237 13.62 12.42 -9.83
N LEU A 238 13.53 11.35 -9.05
CA LEU A 238 14.44 10.19 -9.12
C LEU A 238 13.82 8.96 -9.77
N HIS A 239 12.60 9.05 -10.28
CA HIS A 239 11.85 7.91 -10.81
C HIS A 239 12.56 7.24 -11.99
N ASP A 240 12.98 8.03 -12.97
CA ASP A 240 13.64 7.49 -14.17
C ASP A 240 14.98 6.85 -13.83
N ALA A 241 15.74 7.41 -12.86
CA ALA A 241 16.98 6.82 -12.39
C ALA A 241 16.74 5.49 -11.63
N ALA A 242 15.62 5.35 -10.94
CA ALA A 242 15.22 4.10 -10.31
C ALA A 242 14.82 3.04 -11.35
N LEU A 243 14.00 3.40 -12.34
CA LEU A 243 13.59 2.52 -13.44
C LEU A 243 14.78 2.03 -14.28
N GLU A 244 15.72 2.92 -14.60
CA GLU A 244 16.88 2.59 -15.41
C GLU A 244 17.73 1.47 -14.77
N ALA A 245 17.74 1.40 -13.44
CA ALA A 245 18.45 0.35 -12.72
C ALA A 245 17.92 -1.07 -13.03
N PHE A 246 16.67 -1.20 -13.48
CA PHE A 246 16.03 -2.49 -13.77
C PHE A 246 15.92 -2.81 -15.27
N ARG A 247 16.34 -1.91 -16.16
CA ARG A 247 16.47 -2.12 -17.62
C ARG A 247 17.83 -2.71 -17.96
#